data_b40220c2e4e20c038b1d5af8848c36cc
#
_entry.id   b40220c2e4e20c038b1d5af8848c36cc
#
_cell.length_a   1.000
_cell.length_b   1.000
_cell.length_c   1.000
_cell.angle_alpha   90.00
_cell.angle_beta   90.00
_cell.angle_gamma   90.00
#
_symmetry.space_group_name_H-M   'P 1'
#
loop_
_entity.id
_entity.type
_entity.pdbx_description
1 polymer ?
#
loop_
_entity_poly.entity_id
_entity_poly.type
_entity_poly.pdbx_seq_one_letter_code
_entity_poly.pdbx_strand_id
1 'polypeptide(L)'
;MKGIVLAGGSGTRLYPITKGVSKQLLPIYDKPMVYYPISVLMLAGIRDILIISTPQDLPGFRRLLGDGSDYGVRFEYAEQPSPDGLAQAFIIGADFIGNDSVCLVLGDNIFYGQSFSSMLRQAVSVVDQEGKAAVFGYYVNDPERYGVAEFDQEGNVISIEEKPKKPKSNYAVVGLYFYPNKVVEIAKQIKPSARGELEITTVNQEFLQEGKLKVQLLGRGFAWLDTGTHDSLSEASTFIEVIDKRQGLKVACLEEIAFRNGWIEESRLEEIAKPMAKNQYGQYLLQLIKEKDSGEK
;
A
#
# COMPACT_ATOMS: atom_id res chain seq x y z
N MET A 1 13.41 -4.68 -6.84
CA MET A 1 12.02 -4.12 -6.95
C MET A 1 11.94 -2.78 -6.26
N LYS A 2 11.22 -1.82 -6.81
CA LYS A 2 10.94 -0.50 -6.23
C LYS A 2 9.49 -0.38 -5.80
N GLY A 3 9.19 0.55 -4.88
CA GLY A 3 7.83 0.76 -4.37
C GLY A 3 7.27 2.11 -4.79
N ILE A 4 5.97 2.18 -5.05
CA ILE A 4 5.23 3.43 -5.24
C ILE A 4 4.05 3.45 -4.27
N VAL A 5 3.92 4.53 -3.51
CA VAL A 5 2.71 4.86 -2.76
C VAL A 5 1.98 5.95 -3.53
N LEU A 6 0.79 5.64 -4.05
CA LEU A 6 -0.04 6.64 -4.71
C LEU A 6 -0.98 7.28 -3.68
N ALA A 7 -0.60 8.46 -3.24
CA ALA A 7 -1.28 9.24 -2.20
C ALA A 7 -1.89 10.54 -2.78
N GLY A 8 -2.42 10.43 -4.00
CA GLY A 8 -3.11 11.52 -4.69
C GLY A 8 -4.63 11.50 -4.46
N GLY A 9 -5.32 12.36 -5.23
CA GLY A 9 -6.78 12.47 -5.22
C GLY A 9 -7.30 13.64 -4.39
N SER A 10 -8.50 14.12 -4.75
CA SER A 10 -9.10 15.33 -4.15
C SER A 10 -9.70 15.13 -2.76
N GLY A 11 -9.89 13.88 -2.32
CA GLY A 11 -10.47 13.56 -1.01
C GLY A 11 -11.88 14.09 -0.76
N THR A 12 -12.62 14.52 -1.79
CA THR A 12 -13.90 15.24 -1.67
C THR A 12 -14.98 14.48 -0.90
N ARG A 13 -14.94 13.15 -0.92
CA ARG A 13 -15.87 12.31 -0.15
C ARG A 13 -15.73 12.45 1.37
N LEU A 14 -14.59 12.98 1.84
CA LEU A 14 -14.30 13.23 3.26
C LEU A 14 -14.40 14.72 3.64
N TYR A 15 -14.96 15.57 2.78
CA TYR A 15 -15.20 16.96 3.15
C TYR A 15 -16.14 17.06 4.35
N PRO A 16 -15.91 18.00 5.32
CA PRO A 16 -14.90 19.10 5.24
C PRO A 16 -13.49 18.73 5.74
N ILE A 17 -13.24 17.53 6.26
CA ILE A 17 -11.98 17.13 6.91
C ILE A 17 -10.78 17.33 5.96
N THR A 18 -10.93 16.93 4.71
CA THR A 18 -9.85 16.97 3.70
C THR A 18 -9.76 18.27 2.92
N LYS A 19 -10.42 19.35 3.39
CA LYS A 19 -10.25 20.69 2.77
C LYS A 19 -8.89 21.32 3.04
N GLY A 20 -8.27 20.98 4.16
CA GLY A 20 -7.01 21.58 4.60
C GLY A 20 -5.85 20.60 4.73
N VAL A 21 -6.09 19.31 4.46
CA VAL A 21 -5.09 18.25 4.61
C VAL A 21 -5.38 17.07 3.67
N SER A 22 -4.33 16.49 3.13
CA SER A 22 -4.45 15.25 2.36
C SER A 22 -5.13 14.14 3.19
N LYS A 23 -6.00 13.36 2.55
CA LYS A 23 -6.64 12.19 3.17
C LYS A 23 -5.62 11.26 3.83
N GLN A 24 -4.51 10.98 3.15
CA GLN A 24 -3.50 10.04 3.59
C GLN A 24 -2.62 10.56 4.74
N LEU A 25 -2.77 11.84 5.10
CA LEU A 25 -2.16 12.43 6.30
C LEU A 25 -3.11 12.45 7.50
N LEU A 26 -4.38 12.05 7.33
CA LEU A 26 -5.31 11.89 8.45
C LEU A 26 -4.85 10.76 9.37
N PRO A 27 -5.12 10.87 10.68
CA PRO A 27 -4.76 9.81 11.62
C PRO A 27 -5.66 8.58 11.44
N ILE A 28 -5.04 7.42 11.49
CA ILE A 28 -5.71 6.14 11.75
C ILE A 28 -5.17 5.65 13.10
N TYR A 29 -5.97 5.85 14.13
CA TYR A 29 -5.63 5.63 15.53
C TYR A 29 -4.43 6.48 15.98
N ASP A 30 -3.21 5.94 16.00
CA ASP A 30 -2.02 6.55 16.62
C ASP A 30 -0.99 7.08 15.60
N LYS A 31 -1.23 6.96 14.29
CA LYS A 31 -0.29 7.39 13.25
C LYS A 31 -1.00 7.83 11.95
N PRO A 32 -0.31 8.59 11.07
CA PRO A 32 -0.88 8.97 9.78
C PRO A 32 -1.20 7.76 8.89
N MET A 33 -2.30 7.84 8.14
CA MET A 33 -2.77 6.77 7.25
C MET A 33 -1.67 6.26 6.30
N VAL A 34 -0.83 7.11 5.76
CA VAL A 34 0.23 6.75 4.80
C VAL A 34 1.25 5.75 5.37
N TYR A 35 1.38 5.64 6.69
CA TYR A 35 2.25 4.65 7.33
C TYR A 35 1.83 3.21 6.99
N TYR A 36 0.53 2.95 6.84
CA TYR A 36 0.02 1.61 6.54
C TYR A 36 0.47 1.10 5.16
N PRO A 37 0.25 1.82 4.05
CA PRO A 37 0.76 1.38 2.75
C PRO A 37 2.29 1.38 2.68
N ILE A 38 3.00 2.31 3.33
CA ILE A 38 4.47 2.26 3.42
C ILE A 38 4.92 0.97 4.13
N SER A 39 4.26 0.59 5.24
CA SER A 39 4.59 -0.64 5.96
C SER A 39 4.46 -1.88 5.10
N VAL A 40 3.48 -1.93 4.17
CA VAL A 40 3.32 -3.04 3.22
C VAL A 40 4.55 -3.18 2.32
N LEU A 41 5.06 -2.07 1.78
CA LEU A 41 6.28 -2.07 0.96
C LEU A 41 7.50 -2.53 1.78
N MET A 42 7.65 -2.03 3.00
CA MET A 42 8.74 -2.41 3.90
C MET A 42 8.67 -3.90 4.29
N LEU A 43 7.49 -4.44 4.56
CA LEU A 43 7.27 -5.87 4.84
C LEU A 43 7.55 -6.76 3.62
N ALA A 44 7.38 -6.23 2.40
CA ALA A 44 7.80 -6.88 1.17
C ALA A 44 9.33 -6.84 0.95
N GLY A 45 10.08 -6.13 1.79
CA GLY A 45 11.52 -5.93 1.67
C GLY A 45 11.94 -4.78 0.75
N ILE A 46 11.00 -3.92 0.36
CA ILE A 46 11.23 -2.80 -0.56
C ILE A 46 11.72 -1.59 0.22
N ARG A 47 12.86 -1.01 -0.18
CA ARG A 47 13.50 0.11 0.51
C ARG A 47 13.57 1.40 -0.32
N ASP A 48 13.49 1.33 -1.64
CA ASP A 48 13.39 2.49 -2.52
C ASP A 48 11.90 2.75 -2.80
N ILE A 49 11.37 3.86 -2.31
CA ILE A 49 9.94 4.16 -2.30
C ILE A 49 9.68 5.56 -2.85
N LEU A 50 8.84 5.65 -3.88
CA LEU A 50 8.33 6.90 -4.45
C LEU A 50 6.95 7.20 -3.85
N ILE A 51 6.82 8.38 -3.26
CA ILE A 51 5.54 8.93 -2.82
C ILE A 51 5.01 9.87 -3.91
N ILE A 52 3.87 9.50 -4.51
CA ILE A 52 3.20 10.33 -5.52
C ILE A 52 1.98 10.98 -4.88
N SER A 53 1.90 12.30 -4.94
CA SER A 53 0.78 13.07 -4.38
C SER A 53 0.48 14.31 -5.20
N THR A 54 -0.57 15.05 -4.84
CA THR A 54 -0.87 16.34 -5.47
C THR A 54 0.21 17.37 -5.17
N PRO A 55 0.43 18.39 -6.04
CA PRO A 55 1.39 19.46 -5.76
C PRO A 55 1.13 20.18 -4.43
N GLN A 56 -0.15 20.31 -4.02
CA GLN A 56 -0.55 20.97 -2.80
C GLN A 56 -0.20 20.15 -1.54
N ASP A 57 -0.35 18.83 -1.61
CA ASP A 57 -0.19 17.95 -0.45
C ASP A 57 1.26 17.43 -0.28
N LEU A 58 2.02 17.34 -1.38
CA LEU A 58 3.36 16.76 -1.39
C LEU A 58 4.32 17.36 -0.35
N PRO A 59 4.30 18.68 -0.06
CA PRO A 59 5.11 19.27 1.01
C PRO A 59 4.80 18.70 2.40
N GLY A 60 3.55 18.29 2.65
CA GLY A 60 3.13 17.62 3.88
C GLY A 60 3.79 16.25 4.06
N PHE A 61 3.81 15.45 3.00
CA PHE A 61 4.49 14.14 3.01
C PHE A 61 6.00 14.29 3.18
N ARG A 62 6.65 15.24 2.49
CA ARG A 62 8.09 15.51 2.66
C ARG A 62 8.43 15.91 4.11
N ARG A 63 7.60 16.73 4.74
CA ARG A 63 7.80 17.13 6.14
C ARG A 63 7.60 15.96 7.10
N LEU A 64 6.64 15.06 6.83
CA LEU A 64 6.34 13.91 7.68
C LEU A 64 7.41 12.82 7.58
N LEU A 65 7.82 12.48 6.36
CA LEU A 65 8.59 11.26 6.07
C LEU A 65 10.09 11.53 5.85
N GLY A 66 10.47 12.79 5.60
CA GLY A 66 11.86 13.16 5.32
C GLY A 66 12.42 12.47 4.08
N ASP A 67 13.66 12.01 4.18
CA ASP A 67 14.34 11.23 3.13
C ASP A 67 14.22 9.70 3.34
N GLY A 68 13.62 9.27 4.44
CA GLY A 68 13.43 7.87 4.81
C GLY A 68 14.54 7.26 5.65
N SER A 69 15.61 7.99 5.96
CA SER A 69 16.74 7.49 6.76
C SER A 69 16.32 7.02 8.15
N ASP A 70 15.29 7.64 8.75
CA ASP A 70 14.71 7.24 10.03
C ASP A 70 14.08 5.84 10.01
N TYR A 71 13.72 5.36 8.84
CA TYR A 71 13.09 4.05 8.62
C TYR A 71 14.00 3.08 7.85
N GLY A 72 15.26 3.44 7.64
CA GLY A 72 16.20 2.63 6.87
C GLY A 72 15.80 2.40 5.41
N VAL A 73 15.00 3.29 4.85
CA VAL A 73 14.53 3.31 3.45
C VAL A 73 14.94 4.61 2.77
N ARG A 74 14.69 4.74 1.48
CA ARG A 74 14.89 5.97 0.71
C ARG A 74 13.57 6.40 0.12
N PHE A 75 13.10 7.60 0.50
CA PHE A 75 11.93 8.23 -0.10
C PHE A 75 12.32 9.18 -1.21
N GLU A 76 11.65 9.03 -2.34
CA GLU A 76 11.57 10.04 -3.40
C GLU A 76 10.12 10.52 -3.52
N TYR A 77 9.93 11.66 -4.18
CA TYR A 77 8.64 12.35 -4.21
C TYR A 77 8.36 12.88 -5.60
N ALA A 78 7.16 12.60 -6.11
CA ALA A 78 6.71 13.10 -7.40
C ALA A 78 5.29 13.69 -7.32
N GLU A 79 5.00 14.62 -8.20
CA GLU A 79 3.71 15.28 -8.29
C GLU A 79 2.80 14.57 -9.27
N GLN A 80 1.53 14.37 -8.88
CA GLN A 80 0.43 14.03 -9.77
C GLN A 80 -0.48 15.24 -9.89
N PRO A 81 -0.36 16.04 -10.97
CA PRO A 81 -1.10 17.31 -11.11
C PRO A 81 -2.61 17.11 -11.26
N SER A 82 -3.03 15.98 -11.85
CA SER A 82 -4.43 15.62 -12.08
C SER A 82 -4.64 14.13 -11.81
N PRO A 83 -5.82 13.72 -11.30
CA PRO A 83 -6.12 12.33 -10.95
C PRO A 83 -6.54 11.53 -12.21
N ASP A 84 -5.64 11.36 -13.18
CA ASP A 84 -5.92 10.75 -14.48
C ASP A 84 -5.91 9.21 -14.43
N GLY A 85 -6.02 8.62 -13.25
CA GLY A 85 -6.12 7.19 -13.03
C GLY A 85 -4.89 6.58 -12.33
N LEU A 86 -5.04 5.35 -11.85
CA LEU A 86 -4.00 4.68 -11.05
C LEU A 86 -2.77 4.31 -11.88
N ALA A 87 -2.96 3.93 -13.15
CA ALA A 87 -1.86 3.54 -14.01
C ALA A 87 -0.93 4.71 -14.38
N GLN A 88 -1.37 5.97 -14.22
CA GLN A 88 -0.53 7.15 -14.37
C GLN A 88 0.69 7.13 -13.44
N ALA A 89 0.60 6.45 -12.28
CA ALA A 89 1.70 6.31 -11.33
C ALA A 89 2.97 5.70 -11.98
N PHE A 90 2.82 4.77 -12.93
CA PHE A 90 3.95 4.16 -13.63
C PHE A 90 4.57 5.09 -14.69
N ILE A 91 3.79 6.01 -15.24
CA ILE A 91 4.26 7.03 -16.18
C ILE A 91 5.04 8.09 -15.42
N ILE A 92 4.47 8.61 -14.31
CA ILE A 92 5.12 9.60 -13.43
C ILE A 92 6.40 9.01 -12.82
N GLY A 93 6.34 7.76 -12.37
CA GLY A 93 7.45 7.07 -11.73
C GLY A 93 8.44 6.41 -12.69
N ALA A 94 8.34 6.59 -14.01
CA ALA A 94 9.14 5.84 -14.99
C ALA A 94 10.65 5.96 -14.76
N ASP A 95 11.15 7.17 -14.53
CA ASP A 95 12.57 7.40 -14.27
C ASP A 95 13.03 6.80 -12.93
N PHE A 96 12.18 6.90 -11.89
CA PHE A 96 12.43 6.26 -10.59
C PHE A 96 12.46 4.73 -10.72
N ILE A 97 11.52 4.13 -11.43
CA ILE A 97 11.45 2.69 -11.66
C ILE A 97 12.70 2.22 -12.42
N GLY A 98 13.11 2.95 -13.45
CA GLY A 98 14.22 2.57 -14.31
C GLY A 98 13.99 1.21 -14.94
N ASN A 99 14.90 0.26 -14.69
CA ASN A 99 14.81 -1.12 -15.19
C ASN A 99 14.27 -2.13 -14.16
N ASP A 100 13.89 -1.66 -12.98
CA ASP A 100 13.43 -2.54 -11.90
C ASP A 100 11.96 -2.96 -12.08
N SER A 101 11.59 -4.05 -11.42
CA SER A 101 10.20 -4.36 -11.12
C SER A 101 9.63 -3.38 -10.10
N VAL A 102 8.30 -3.25 -10.02
CA VAL A 102 7.65 -2.26 -9.16
C VAL A 102 6.44 -2.81 -8.42
N CYS A 103 6.29 -2.41 -7.16
CA CYS A 103 5.08 -2.58 -6.38
C CYS A 103 4.37 -1.24 -6.23
N LEU A 104 3.09 -1.18 -6.62
CA LEU A 104 2.21 -0.04 -6.38
C LEU A 104 1.25 -0.38 -5.25
N VAL A 105 1.15 0.50 -4.26
CA VAL A 105 0.15 0.43 -3.20
C VAL A 105 -0.62 1.75 -3.12
N LEU A 106 -1.95 1.65 -2.94
CA LEU A 106 -2.79 2.83 -2.77
C LEU A 106 -2.63 3.40 -1.37
N GLY A 107 -2.45 4.70 -1.28
CA GLY A 107 -2.11 5.44 -0.05
C GLY A 107 -3.19 5.43 1.03
N ASP A 108 -4.38 4.93 0.71
CA ASP A 108 -5.54 4.87 1.60
C ASP A 108 -5.99 3.43 1.92
N ASN A 109 -5.20 2.43 1.54
CA ASN A 109 -5.49 1.03 1.82
C ASN A 109 -4.75 0.54 3.06
N ILE A 110 -5.46 -0.14 3.93
CA ILE A 110 -4.94 -0.75 5.15
C ILE A 110 -5.11 -2.25 5.04
N PHE A 111 -4.04 -2.98 5.29
CA PHE A 111 -4.01 -4.45 5.26
C PHE A 111 -3.59 -4.97 6.64
N TYR A 112 -4.30 -5.97 7.12
CA TYR A 112 -3.94 -6.70 8.34
C TYR A 112 -4.29 -8.17 8.21
N GLY A 113 -3.36 -9.05 8.53
CA GLY A 113 -3.62 -10.49 8.50
C GLY A 113 -2.38 -11.31 8.80
N GLN A 114 -2.61 -12.54 9.28
CA GLN A 114 -1.55 -13.48 9.59
C GLN A 114 -0.77 -13.86 8.33
N SER A 115 0.55 -13.99 8.45
CA SER A 115 1.47 -14.38 7.36
C SER A 115 1.51 -13.42 6.16
N PHE A 116 1.01 -12.17 6.32
CA PHE A 116 0.98 -11.20 5.23
C PHE A 116 2.37 -10.93 4.64
N SER A 117 3.40 -10.79 5.48
CA SER A 117 4.78 -10.60 5.01
C SER A 117 5.28 -11.75 4.13
N SER A 118 4.85 -13.00 4.40
CA SER A 118 5.19 -14.16 3.55
C SER A 118 4.49 -14.07 2.19
N MET A 119 3.21 -13.68 2.16
CA MET A 119 2.47 -13.49 0.90
C MET A 119 3.07 -12.36 0.06
N LEU A 120 3.51 -11.26 0.68
CA LEU A 120 4.17 -10.17 -0.01
C LEU A 120 5.50 -10.61 -0.65
N ARG A 121 6.34 -11.35 0.10
CA ARG A 121 7.59 -11.91 -0.45
C ARG A 121 7.34 -12.91 -1.57
N GLN A 122 6.26 -13.70 -1.49
CA GLN A 122 5.86 -14.59 -2.58
C GLN A 122 5.46 -13.78 -3.82
N ALA A 123 4.74 -12.67 -3.69
CA ALA A 123 4.39 -11.80 -4.81
C ALA A 123 5.65 -11.20 -5.45
N VAL A 124 6.63 -10.76 -4.65
CA VAL A 124 7.94 -10.31 -5.16
C VAL A 124 8.62 -11.42 -5.97
N SER A 125 8.64 -12.66 -5.44
CA SER A 125 9.25 -13.81 -6.12
C SER A 125 8.55 -14.13 -7.45
N VAL A 126 7.22 -14.08 -7.50
CA VAL A 126 6.43 -14.28 -8.74
C VAL A 126 6.85 -13.27 -9.82
N VAL A 127 7.03 -12.00 -9.44
CA VAL A 127 7.42 -10.96 -10.38
C VAL A 127 8.87 -11.13 -10.83
N ASP A 128 9.80 -11.29 -9.89
CA ASP A 128 11.23 -11.25 -10.19
C ASP A 128 11.74 -12.56 -10.82
N GLN A 129 11.11 -13.71 -10.49
CA GLN A 129 11.57 -15.02 -10.98
C GLN A 129 10.72 -15.56 -12.14
N GLU A 130 9.39 -15.32 -12.11
CA GLU A 130 8.49 -15.84 -13.15
C GLU A 130 8.16 -14.78 -14.23
N GLY A 131 8.48 -13.51 -14.01
CA GLY A 131 8.16 -12.42 -14.93
C GLY A 131 6.65 -12.17 -15.06
N LYS A 132 5.86 -12.54 -14.06
CA LYS A 132 4.41 -12.37 -14.03
C LYS A 132 4.01 -11.23 -13.11
N ALA A 133 2.91 -10.57 -13.42
CA ALA A 133 2.24 -9.67 -12.50
C ALA A 133 1.56 -10.46 -11.36
N ALA A 134 1.55 -9.90 -10.14
CA ALA A 134 0.84 -10.46 -9.00
C ALA A 134 -0.03 -9.39 -8.36
N VAL A 135 -1.33 -9.70 -8.20
CA VAL A 135 -2.30 -8.83 -7.54
C VAL A 135 -3.06 -9.64 -6.48
N PHE A 136 -3.80 -8.95 -5.61
CA PHE A 136 -4.51 -9.60 -4.52
C PHE A 136 -6.02 -9.45 -4.68
N GLY A 137 -6.75 -10.53 -4.43
CA GLY A 137 -8.21 -10.58 -4.42
C GLY A 137 -8.74 -10.72 -3.00
N TYR A 138 -9.76 -9.96 -2.66
CA TYR A 138 -10.44 -10.00 -1.36
C TYR A 138 -11.95 -10.13 -1.54
N TYR A 139 -12.57 -11.03 -0.77
CA TYR A 139 -14.01 -11.26 -0.84
C TYR A 139 -14.79 -10.12 -0.20
N VAL A 140 -15.67 -9.47 -0.96
CA VAL A 140 -16.49 -8.32 -0.53
C VAL A 140 -17.96 -8.56 -0.80
N ASN A 141 -18.83 -7.80 -0.11
CA ASN A 141 -20.29 -7.86 -0.31
C ASN A 141 -20.79 -6.90 -1.40
N ASP A 142 -19.97 -5.93 -1.80
CA ASP A 142 -20.28 -4.86 -2.75
C ASP A 142 -19.25 -4.78 -3.89
N PRO A 143 -19.05 -5.90 -4.64
CA PRO A 143 -17.97 -6.01 -5.62
C PRO A 143 -18.05 -5.00 -6.78
N GLU A 144 -19.26 -4.49 -7.09
CA GLU A 144 -19.49 -3.50 -8.16
C GLU A 144 -18.75 -2.17 -7.96
N ARG A 145 -18.18 -1.94 -6.78
CA ARG A 145 -17.38 -0.73 -6.48
C ARG A 145 -15.93 -0.82 -6.93
N TYR A 146 -15.46 -2.02 -7.28
CA TYR A 146 -14.04 -2.36 -7.48
C TYR A 146 -13.78 -3.01 -8.83
N GLY A 147 -12.52 -3.20 -9.17
CA GLY A 147 -12.14 -4.19 -10.18
C GLY A 147 -12.45 -5.60 -9.65
N VAL A 148 -13.16 -6.41 -10.41
CA VAL A 148 -13.63 -7.73 -10.00
C VAL A 148 -12.92 -8.82 -10.80
N ALA A 149 -12.30 -9.78 -10.11
CA ALA A 149 -11.67 -10.93 -10.73
C ALA A 149 -12.63 -12.13 -10.79
N GLU A 150 -12.68 -12.79 -11.95
CA GLU A 150 -13.42 -14.04 -12.17
C GLU A 150 -12.44 -15.22 -12.27
N PHE A 151 -12.82 -16.36 -11.71
CA PHE A 151 -11.97 -17.55 -11.66
C PHE A 151 -12.64 -18.75 -12.31
N ASP A 152 -11.84 -19.64 -12.92
CA ASP A 152 -12.28 -20.96 -13.35
C ASP A 152 -12.40 -21.94 -12.16
N GLN A 153 -12.75 -23.20 -12.44
CA GLN A 153 -12.90 -24.25 -11.43
C GLN A 153 -11.57 -24.65 -10.78
N GLU A 154 -10.47 -24.43 -11.47
CA GLU A 154 -9.10 -24.69 -11.01
C GLU A 154 -8.53 -23.51 -10.18
N GLY A 155 -9.25 -22.37 -10.09
CA GLY A 155 -8.84 -21.17 -9.35
C GLY A 155 -7.91 -20.25 -10.14
N ASN A 156 -7.80 -20.42 -11.47
CA ASN A 156 -7.08 -19.47 -12.30
C ASN A 156 -7.96 -18.27 -12.63
N VAL A 157 -7.39 -17.08 -12.66
CA VAL A 157 -8.10 -15.87 -13.09
C VAL A 157 -8.37 -15.94 -14.60
N ILE A 158 -9.64 -15.74 -15.01
CA ILE A 158 -10.07 -15.78 -16.41
C ILE A 158 -10.56 -14.42 -16.92
N SER A 159 -11.00 -13.54 -16.04
CA SER A 159 -11.35 -12.17 -16.42
C SER A 159 -11.16 -11.21 -15.24
N ILE A 160 -10.92 -9.93 -15.56
CA ILE A 160 -10.99 -8.82 -14.60
C ILE A 160 -11.79 -7.71 -15.25
N GLU A 161 -12.79 -7.17 -14.54
CA GLU A 161 -13.67 -6.12 -15.03
C GLU A 161 -13.73 -4.97 -14.03
N GLU A 162 -13.58 -3.72 -14.53
CA GLU A 162 -13.64 -2.53 -13.70
C GLU A 162 -15.09 -2.13 -13.40
N LYS A 163 -15.44 -2.10 -12.11
CA LYS A 163 -16.76 -1.66 -11.60
C LYS A 163 -17.94 -2.21 -12.41
N PRO A 164 -18.04 -3.53 -12.55
CA PRO A 164 -19.06 -4.16 -13.38
C PRO A 164 -20.46 -3.91 -12.79
N LYS A 165 -21.43 -3.60 -13.65
CA LYS A 165 -22.84 -3.48 -13.23
C LYS A 165 -23.44 -4.82 -12.76
N LYS A 166 -22.89 -5.93 -13.22
CA LYS A 166 -23.25 -7.29 -12.83
C LYS A 166 -21.97 -8.08 -12.57
N PRO A 167 -21.44 -8.02 -11.35
CA PRO A 167 -20.21 -8.72 -10.99
C PRO A 167 -20.33 -10.23 -11.21
N LYS A 168 -19.29 -10.83 -11.76
CA LYS A 168 -19.22 -12.29 -11.97
C LYS A 168 -18.68 -13.05 -10.76
N SER A 169 -18.13 -12.35 -9.81
CA SER A 169 -17.67 -12.88 -8.52
C SER A 169 -17.73 -11.80 -7.44
N ASN A 170 -17.46 -12.20 -6.20
CA ASN A 170 -17.32 -11.27 -5.06
C ASN A 170 -15.85 -10.93 -4.76
N TYR A 171 -14.90 -11.30 -5.61
CA TYR A 171 -13.49 -11.02 -5.36
C TYR A 171 -13.06 -9.68 -5.98
N ALA A 172 -12.97 -8.66 -5.14
CA ALA A 172 -12.39 -7.37 -5.49
C ALA A 172 -10.87 -7.46 -5.60
N VAL A 173 -10.29 -6.85 -6.63
CA VAL A 173 -8.84 -6.63 -6.72
C VAL A 173 -8.51 -5.43 -5.84
N VAL A 174 -7.71 -5.67 -4.80
CA VAL A 174 -7.37 -4.64 -3.81
C VAL A 174 -6.25 -3.73 -4.30
N GLY A 175 -6.06 -2.58 -3.65
CA GLY A 175 -5.09 -1.55 -4.03
C GLY A 175 -3.62 -1.92 -3.76
N LEU A 176 -3.19 -3.11 -4.16
CA LEU A 176 -1.83 -3.61 -4.01
C LEU A 176 -1.44 -4.46 -5.22
N TYR A 177 -0.44 -4.00 -5.96
CA TYR A 177 -0.09 -4.53 -7.27
C TYR A 177 1.41 -4.70 -7.42
N PHE A 178 1.86 -5.84 -7.89
CA PHE A 178 3.27 -6.16 -8.17
C PHE A 178 3.45 -6.45 -9.65
N TYR A 179 4.35 -5.73 -10.30
CA TYR A 179 4.52 -5.81 -11.73
C TYR A 179 6.00 -5.94 -12.17
N PRO A 180 6.27 -6.71 -13.22
CA PRO A 180 7.52 -6.60 -13.96
C PRO A 180 7.69 -5.20 -14.57
N ASN A 181 8.90 -4.81 -14.90
CA ASN A 181 9.22 -3.51 -15.51
C ASN A 181 8.35 -3.15 -16.73
N LYS A 182 7.91 -4.15 -17.50
CA LYS A 182 7.02 -4.00 -18.66
C LYS A 182 5.76 -3.15 -18.36
N VAL A 183 5.34 -3.04 -17.11
CA VAL A 183 4.19 -2.22 -16.72
C VAL A 183 4.31 -0.76 -17.16
N VAL A 184 5.54 -0.23 -17.20
CA VAL A 184 5.80 1.16 -17.62
C VAL A 184 5.40 1.36 -19.09
N GLU A 185 5.75 0.41 -19.96
CA GLU A 185 5.38 0.47 -21.39
C GLU A 185 3.87 0.25 -21.58
N ILE A 186 3.26 -0.68 -20.86
CA ILE A 186 1.82 -0.90 -20.88
C ILE A 186 1.09 0.37 -20.46
N ALA A 187 1.49 1.01 -19.35
CA ALA A 187 0.85 2.22 -18.86
C ALA A 187 0.91 3.40 -19.85
N LYS A 188 1.99 3.50 -20.63
CA LYS A 188 2.12 4.51 -21.71
C LYS A 188 1.22 4.24 -22.91
N GLN A 189 0.79 2.99 -23.14
CA GLN A 189 0.05 2.57 -24.32
C GLN A 189 -1.46 2.49 -24.10
N ILE A 190 -1.92 2.25 -22.86
CA ILE A 190 -3.35 2.17 -22.55
C ILE A 190 -4.02 3.52 -22.77
N LYS A 191 -5.31 3.45 -23.17
CA LYS A 191 -6.14 4.65 -23.38
C LYS A 191 -7.02 4.91 -22.17
N PRO A 192 -7.34 6.17 -21.88
CA PRO A 192 -8.32 6.50 -20.87
C PRO A 192 -9.65 5.78 -21.10
N SER A 193 -10.26 5.30 -20.03
CA SER A 193 -11.60 4.69 -20.05
C SER A 193 -12.69 5.73 -20.35
N ALA A 194 -13.95 5.28 -20.41
CA ALA A 194 -15.10 6.18 -20.53
C ALA A 194 -15.21 7.20 -19.38
N ARG A 195 -14.49 6.95 -18.24
CA ARG A 195 -14.40 7.87 -17.09
C ARG A 195 -13.25 8.89 -17.25
N GLY A 196 -12.46 8.80 -18.31
CA GLY A 196 -11.27 9.64 -18.53
C GLY A 196 -10.04 9.19 -17.74
N GLU A 197 -10.06 7.99 -17.13
CA GLU A 197 -8.99 7.50 -16.26
C GLU A 197 -8.15 6.40 -16.97
N LEU A 198 -6.83 6.42 -16.74
CA LEU A 198 -5.92 5.32 -17.07
C LEU A 198 -6.10 4.22 -16.01
N GLU A 199 -6.94 3.24 -16.33
CA GLU A 199 -7.38 2.22 -15.38
C GLU A 199 -6.29 1.18 -15.11
N ILE A 200 -6.08 0.89 -13.84
CA ILE A 200 -5.20 -0.22 -13.42
C ILE A 200 -5.76 -1.57 -13.88
N THR A 201 -7.08 -1.69 -13.97
CA THR A 201 -7.75 -2.90 -14.48
C THR A 201 -7.37 -3.19 -15.92
N THR A 202 -7.20 -2.16 -16.77
CA THR A 202 -6.71 -2.33 -18.14
C THR A 202 -5.27 -2.88 -18.15
N VAL A 203 -4.41 -2.38 -17.27
CA VAL A 203 -3.04 -2.93 -17.10
C VAL A 203 -3.09 -4.41 -16.71
N ASN A 204 -3.96 -4.79 -15.77
CA ASN A 204 -4.14 -6.18 -15.36
C ASN A 204 -4.66 -7.05 -16.52
N GLN A 205 -5.56 -6.53 -17.35
CA GLN A 205 -6.09 -7.24 -18.52
C GLN A 205 -4.99 -7.53 -19.56
N GLU A 206 -4.06 -6.60 -19.79
CA GLU A 206 -2.91 -6.83 -20.68
C GLU A 206 -2.02 -7.99 -20.18
N PHE A 207 -1.70 -8.02 -18.89
CA PHE A 207 -0.97 -9.16 -18.31
C PHE A 207 -1.77 -10.46 -18.34
N LEU A 208 -3.09 -10.39 -18.14
CA LEU A 208 -3.96 -11.56 -18.20
C LEU A 208 -4.00 -12.16 -19.62
N GLN A 209 -4.13 -11.33 -20.66
CA GLN A 209 -4.13 -11.76 -22.08
C GLN A 209 -2.82 -12.46 -22.46
N GLU A 210 -1.69 -12.07 -21.84
CA GLU A 210 -0.40 -12.73 -22.05
C GLU A 210 -0.23 -14.01 -21.21
N GLY A 211 -1.22 -14.40 -20.38
CA GLY A 211 -1.08 -15.50 -19.44
C GLY A 211 -0.09 -15.21 -18.29
N LYS A 212 0.15 -13.93 -18.00
CA LYS A 212 1.15 -13.45 -17.04
C LYS A 212 0.54 -12.69 -15.84
N LEU A 213 -0.69 -12.97 -15.49
CA LEU A 213 -1.31 -12.41 -14.29
C LEU A 213 -1.60 -13.51 -13.28
N LYS A 214 -1.17 -13.30 -12.03
CA LYS A 214 -1.50 -14.15 -10.88
C LYS A 214 -2.31 -13.35 -9.88
N VAL A 215 -3.43 -13.90 -9.43
CA VAL A 215 -4.24 -13.34 -8.34
C VAL A 215 -4.05 -14.22 -7.11
N GLN A 216 -3.57 -13.61 -6.01
CA GLN A 216 -3.48 -14.26 -4.70
C GLN A 216 -4.69 -13.87 -3.86
N LEU A 217 -5.41 -14.84 -3.32
CA LEU A 217 -6.59 -14.55 -2.50
C LEU A 217 -6.19 -14.31 -1.04
N LEU A 218 -6.64 -13.17 -0.52
CA LEU A 218 -6.62 -12.86 0.89
C LEU A 218 -7.79 -13.62 1.54
N GLY A 219 -7.47 -14.63 2.35
CA GLY A 219 -8.45 -15.52 2.94
C GLY A 219 -9.15 -14.94 4.17
N ARG A 220 -9.96 -15.77 4.83
CA ARG A 220 -10.57 -15.42 6.13
C ARG A 220 -9.48 -15.12 7.14
N GLY A 221 -9.70 -14.10 7.98
CA GLY A 221 -8.71 -13.63 8.93
C GLY A 221 -7.84 -12.47 8.41
N PHE A 222 -7.98 -12.11 7.13
CA PHE A 222 -7.49 -10.83 6.62
C PHE A 222 -8.53 -9.73 6.79
N ALA A 223 -8.06 -8.53 7.09
CA ALA A 223 -8.81 -7.30 6.97
C ALA A 223 -8.16 -6.45 5.88
N TRP A 224 -8.95 -6.06 4.90
CA TRP A 224 -8.67 -5.00 3.95
C TRP A 224 -9.66 -3.88 4.17
N LEU A 225 -9.17 -2.70 4.50
CA LEU A 225 -9.99 -1.55 4.85
C LEU A 225 -9.71 -0.44 3.83
N ASP A 226 -10.74 -0.01 3.13
CA ASP A 226 -10.72 1.21 2.35
C ASP A 226 -11.21 2.35 3.25
N THR A 227 -10.54 3.47 3.26
CA THR A 227 -10.87 4.61 4.12
C THR A 227 -11.60 5.70 3.32
N GLY A 228 -12.48 5.30 2.39
CA GLY A 228 -13.12 6.17 1.40
C GLY A 228 -14.26 7.04 1.90
N THR A 229 -14.83 6.76 3.07
CA THR A 229 -15.96 7.47 3.69
C THR A 229 -15.64 7.81 5.14
N HIS A 230 -16.44 8.69 5.76
CA HIS A 230 -16.30 9.01 7.19
C HIS A 230 -16.46 7.77 8.08
N ASP A 231 -17.42 6.91 7.75
CA ASP A 231 -17.68 5.67 8.50
C ASP A 231 -16.49 4.70 8.35
N SER A 232 -16.04 4.42 7.13
CA SER A 232 -14.91 3.51 6.92
C SER A 232 -13.58 4.03 7.51
N LEU A 233 -13.39 5.35 7.58
CA LEU A 233 -12.25 5.97 8.26
C LEU A 233 -12.30 5.72 9.78
N SER A 234 -13.48 5.88 10.39
CA SER A 234 -13.72 5.63 11.81
C SER A 234 -13.57 4.14 12.15
N GLU A 235 -14.15 3.26 11.34
CA GLU A 235 -14.05 1.81 11.49
C GLU A 235 -12.61 1.32 11.40
N ALA A 236 -11.84 1.83 10.44
CA ALA A 236 -10.42 1.50 10.30
C ALA A 236 -9.63 1.91 11.55
N SER A 237 -9.88 3.12 12.08
CA SER A 237 -9.22 3.59 13.30
C SER A 237 -9.57 2.72 14.51
N THR A 238 -10.85 2.37 14.67
CA THR A 238 -11.33 1.48 15.76
C THR A 238 -10.74 0.07 15.63
N PHE A 239 -10.67 -0.48 14.41
CA PHE A 239 -10.09 -1.79 14.17
C PHE A 239 -8.62 -1.84 14.60
N ILE A 240 -7.81 -0.86 14.18
CA ILE A 240 -6.39 -0.78 14.56
C ILE A 240 -6.22 -0.60 16.06
N GLU A 241 -7.03 0.27 16.70
CA GLU A 241 -7.04 0.46 18.15
C GLU A 241 -7.29 -0.84 18.91
N VAL A 242 -8.27 -1.62 18.49
CA VAL A 242 -8.60 -2.90 19.14
C VAL A 242 -7.45 -3.90 19.03
N ILE A 243 -6.83 -4.01 17.85
CA ILE A 243 -5.69 -4.92 17.65
C ILE A 243 -4.50 -4.50 18.53
N ASP A 244 -4.10 -3.22 18.48
CA ASP A 244 -3.01 -2.67 19.28
C ASP A 244 -3.24 -2.95 20.78
N LYS A 245 -4.39 -2.57 21.32
CA LYS A 245 -4.73 -2.75 22.72
C LYS A 245 -4.78 -4.22 23.19
N ARG A 246 -5.15 -5.15 22.28
CA ARG A 246 -5.26 -6.57 22.62
C ARG A 246 -3.93 -7.29 22.54
N GLN A 247 -3.10 -6.96 21.56
CA GLN A 247 -1.83 -7.64 21.33
C GLN A 247 -0.64 -6.94 21.99
N GLY A 248 -0.76 -5.64 22.26
CA GLY A 248 0.38 -4.82 22.70
C GLY A 248 1.42 -4.59 21.59
N LEU A 249 1.08 -4.98 20.33
CA LEU A 249 1.94 -4.83 19.17
C LEU A 249 1.32 -3.82 18.19
N LYS A 250 2.16 -2.90 17.69
CA LYS A 250 1.69 -1.88 16.79
C LYS A 250 1.55 -2.39 15.36
N VAL A 251 0.42 -2.06 14.72
CA VAL A 251 0.23 -2.29 13.29
C VAL A 251 0.92 -1.16 12.52
N ALA A 252 1.69 -1.50 11.47
CA ALA A 252 2.35 -0.52 10.60
C ALA A 252 3.30 0.45 11.33
N CYS A 253 4.03 -0.01 12.34
CA CYS A 253 5.11 0.74 12.97
C CYS A 253 6.36 0.65 12.08
N LEU A 254 6.68 1.72 11.34
CA LEU A 254 7.75 1.70 10.35
C LEU A 254 9.13 1.51 11.02
N GLU A 255 9.32 2.13 12.16
CA GLU A 255 10.53 2.04 12.97
C GLU A 255 10.77 0.61 13.47
N GLU A 256 9.71 -0.07 13.92
CA GLU A 256 9.81 -1.48 14.33
C GLU A 256 10.17 -2.38 13.14
N ILE A 257 9.51 -2.19 11.99
CA ILE A 257 9.80 -2.98 10.77
C ILE A 257 11.26 -2.77 10.37
N ALA A 258 11.74 -1.53 10.37
CA ALA A 258 13.13 -1.22 10.06
C ALA A 258 14.11 -1.87 11.04
N PHE A 259 13.82 -1.78 12.34
CA PHE A 259 14.66 -2.35 13.39
C PHE A 259 14.71 -3.88 13.35
N ARG A 260 13.54 -4.54 13.21
CA ARG A 260 13.47 -6.02 13.11
C ARG A 260 14.13 -6.56 11.84
N ASN A 261 14.14 -5.79 10.76
CA ASN A 261 14.86 -6.14 9.52
C ASN A 261 16.36 -5.78 9.56
N GLY A 262 16.86 -5.15 10.63
CA GLY A 262 18.25 -4.70 10.75
C GLY A 262 18.60 -3.54 9.80
N TRP A 263 17.61 -2.75 9.38
CA TRP A 263 17.84 -1.59 8.50
C TRP A 263 18.22 -0.34 9.26
N ILE A 264 17.87 -0.25 10.55
CA ILE A 264 18.33 0.73 11.50
C ILE A 264 18.89 0.03 12.74
N GLU A 265 19.89 0.64 13.37
CA GLU A 265 20.50 0.15 14.59
C GLU A 265 19.72 0.63 15.83
N GLU A 266 20.00 0.00 16.98
CA GLU A 266 19.37 0.31 18.25
C GLU A 266 19.56 1.77 18.66
N SER A 267 20.78 2.30 18.52
CA SER A 267 21.09 3.71 18.80
C SER A 267 20.20 4.67 17.99
N ARG A 268 19.93 4.32 16.72
CA ARG A 268 19.03 5.13 15.87
C ARG A 268 17.59 5.04 16.33
N LEU A 269 17.11 3.83 16.67
CA LEU A 269 15.76 3.65 17.20
C LEU A 269 15.57 4.43 18.52
N GLU A 270 16.58 4.44 19.38
CA GLU A 270 16.57 5.22 20.62
C GLU A 270 16.48 6.74 20.34
N GLU A 271 17.27 7.26 19.41
CA GLU A 271 17.23 8.66 19.00
C GLU A 271 15.84 9.07 18.49
N ILE A 272 15.22 8.23 17.65
CA ILE A 272 13.86 8.47 17.13
C ILE A 272 12.82 8.44 18.24
N ALA A 273 12.95 7.52 19.20
CA ALA A 273 12.00 7.36 20.30
C ALA A 273 12.08 8.49 21.36
N LYS A 274 13.25 9.06 21.61
CA LYS A 274 13.48 10.10 22.64
C LYS A 274 12.49 11.27 22.60
N PRO A 275 12.23 11.92 21.46
CA PRO A 275 11.27 13.04 21.39
C PRO A 275 9.84 12.61 21.74
N MET A 276 9.52 11.33 21.55
CA MET A 276 8.20 10.73 21.77
C MET A 276 8.10 9.95 23.09
N ALA A 277 9.13 9.95 23.95
CA ALA A 277 9.19 9.12 25.15
C ALA A 277 8.05 9.37 26.16
N LYS A 278 7.33 10.50 26.04
CA LYS A 278 6.19 10.84 26.91
C LYS A 278 4.86 10.28 26.41
N ASN A 279 4.79 9.78 25.16
CA ASN A 279 3.59 9.17 24.59
C ASN A 279 3.74 7.66 24.43
N GLN A 280 2.63 6.96 24.21
CA GLN A 280 2.61 5.50 24.08
C GLN A 280 3.41 4.98 22.88
N TYR A 281 3.48 5.73 21.78
CA TYR A 281 4.24 5.32 20.59
C TYR A 281 5.75 5.27 20.90
N GLY A 282 6.31 6.34 21.46
CA GLY A 282 7.71 6.37 21.84
C GLY A 282 8.07 5.36 22.94
N GLN A 283 7.16 5.14 23.92
CA GLN A 283 7.35 4.10 24.95
C GLN A 283 7.42 2.70 24.34
N TYR A 284 6.57 2.42 23.33
CA TYR A 284 6.61 1.18 22.58
C TYR A 284 7.97 0.97 21.88
N LEU A 285 8.50 1.99 21.19
CA LEU A 285 9.80 1.91 20.54
C LEU A 285 10.94 1.62 21.54
N LEU A 286 10.91 2.26 22.70
CA LEU A 286 11.89 2.01 23.78
C LEU A 286 11.75 0.61 24.39
N GLN A 287 10.54 0.05 24.40
CA GLN A 287 10.31 -1.33 24.84
C GLN A 287 10.93 -2.34 23.89
N LEU A 288 10.82 -2.14 22.56
CA LEU A 288 11.43 -3.03 21.55
C LEU A 288 12.94 -3.22 21.75
N ILE A 289 13.63 -2.15 22.17
CA ILE A 289 15.08 -2.20 22.47
C ILE A 289 15.34 -3.15 23.64
N LYS A 290 14.58 -3.00 24.75
CA LYS A 290 14.72 -3.84 25.95
C LYS A 290 14.40 -5.31 25.71
N GLU A 291 13.38 -5.60 24.89
CA GLU A 291 12.99 -6.98 24.54
C GLU A 291 14.08 -7.70 23.73
N LYS A 292 14.77 -6.98 22.84
CA LYS A 292 15.90 -7.55 22.09
C LYS A 292 17.05 -7.93 23.02
N ASP A 293 17.36 -7.09 24.00
CA ASP A 293 18.43 -7.33 24.97
C ASP A 293 18.12 -8.50 25.91
N SER A 294 16.84 -8.72 26.26
CA SER A 294 16.40 -9.83 27.12
C SER A 294 16.30 -11.17 26.37
N GLY A 295 16.39 -11.17 25.02
CA GLY A 295 16.21 -12.37 24.20
C GLY A 295 14.77 -12.87 24.13
N GLU A 296 13.82 -12.11 24.61
CA GLU A 296 12.38 -12.35 24.44
C GLU A 296 11.97 -12.03 22.99
N LYS A 297 11.38 -13.02 22.32
CA LYS A 297 10.93 -12.92 20.92
C LYS A 297 9.49 -12.45 20.84
#